data_753324dd26d4e0dfa8938567171a3829
#
_entry.id   753324dd26d4e0dfa8938567171a3829
#
_cell.length_a   1.000
_cell.length_b   1.000
_cell.length_c   1.000
_cell.angle_alpha   90.00
_cell.angle_beta   90.00
_cell.angle_gamma   90.00
#
_symmetry.space_group_name_H-M   'P 1'
#
loop_
_entity.id
_entity.type
_entity.pdbx_description
1 polymer ?
#
loop_
_entity_poly.entity_id
_entity_poly.type
_entity_poly.pdbx_seq_one_letter_code
_entity_poly.pdbx_strand_id
1 'polypeptide(L)'
;MNALRQLTLVICLLGLSQTLATAAPPATARPGETFTLPDAAAALSLRDAIDQAMAANVQTLLADARRDEVAGDSREARSAFLPHVSARVSQARRQNNLAAQGLDIQSTLDSLGPAAQNADISVPDVITYNSFDARAELRQNLFDYSAWQQYKSAKLGERVAADQLALAREQVASQAALDYVGALAARASVDAARADLELADRLADLAVDQENVGIATGVDVTRAQTRQARARARLAQSRTDRTRADIRLARTVGLALDTPLVLSDDLHYRAALDGTIAADLDTAYASRAELRLAQGELAVRRAQLAGARGARLPTLSASATYGEAGNTYHENVEDTYTVGAQVEVPIFDGGAINARIDSAASRLDQQRIRYRDTRTQIEQDVRVSRRTLQTLAEQVRAAESAFELANRELDLSRDRFAEGISDNVEVIDAQAALADARNGRVAALADYTRARINLAAALGRAGRFRLYEPATP
;
A
#
# COMPACT_ATOMS: atom_id res chain seq x y z
N MET A 1 34.00 42.97 -17.95
CA MET A 1 34.67 41.66 -18.18
C MET A 1 35.34 41.06 -16.95
N ASN A 2 35.58 41.83 -15.88
CA ASN A 2 36.17 41.32 -14.63
C ASN A 2 35.16 40.73 -13.64
N ALA A 3 33.90 41.18 -13.63
CA ALA A 3 32.85 40.70 -12.70
C ALA A 3 32.45 39.24 -12.97
N LEU A 4 32.39 38.80 -14.21
CA LEU A 4 32.09 37.38 -14.51
C LEU A 4 33.21 36.43 -14.08
N ARG A 5 34.47 36.90 -14.03
CA ARG A 5 35.64 36.12 -13.54
C ARG A 5 35.67 36.02 -12.01
N GLN A 6 35.21 37.03 -11.30
CA GLN A 6 35.15 36.98 -9.83
C GLN A 6 33.97 36.15 -9.32
N LEU A 7 32.82 36.14 -9.98
CA LEU A 7 31.69 35.25 -9.66
C LEU A 7 32.08 33.77 -9.78
N THR A 8 32.91 33.43 -10.77
CA THR A 8 33.48 32.10 -10.94
C THR A 8 34.45 31.73 -9.81
N LEU A 9 35.16 32.69 -9.24
CA LEU A 9 36.14 32.48 -8.15
C LEU A 9 35.45 32.30 -6.79
N VAL A 10 34.34 32.98 -6.50
CA VAL A 10 33.56 32.83 -5.28
C VAL A 10 32.81 31.47 -5.27
N ILE A 11 32.37 30.99 -6.42
CA ILE A 11 31.79 29.64 -6.56
C ILE A 11 32.89 28.56 -6.40
N CYS A 12 34.14 28.84 -6.77
CA CYS A 12 35.27 27.93 -6.57
C CYS A 12 35.85 27.91 -5.15
N LEU A 13 35.70 28.98 -4.35
CA LEU A 13 36.22 29.03 -2.96
C LEU A 13 35.25 28.41 -1.94
N LEU A 14 33.98 28.18 -2.29
CA LEU A 14 33.04 27.31 -1.58
C LEU A 14 33.12 25.83 -2.07
N GLY A 15 34.18 25.49 -2.78
CA GLY A 15 34.55 24.13 -3.17
C GLY A 15 34.86 23.23 -1.98
N LEU A 16 33.92 23.03 -1.09
CA LEU A 16 33.73 21.75 -0.44
C LEU A 16 33.33 20.78 -1.55
N SER A 17 34.34 20.11 -2.10
CA SER A 17 34.22 18.91 -2.89
C SER A 17 33.43 17.86 -2.10
N GLN A 18 32.12 18.02 -2.05
CA GLN A 18 31.25 16.88 -1.95
C GLN A 18 31.34 16.24 -3.33
N THR A 19 32.20 15.25 -3.46
CA THR A 19 31.97 14.16 -4.39
C THR A 19 30.53 13.73 -4.15
N LEU A 20 29.62 14.24 -4.96
CA LEU A 20 28.35 13.58 -5.25
C LEU A 20 28.76 12.22 -5.78
N ALA A 21 28.98 11.26 -4.87
CA ALA A 21 28.77 9.89 -5.17
C ALA A 21 27.30 9.85 -5.62
N THR A 22 27.07 9.98 -6.90
CA THR A 22 25.89 9.48 -7.56
C THR A 22 25.90 7.99 -7.28
N ALA A 23 25.40 7.59 -6.10
CA ALA A 23 24.88 6.26 -5.93
C ALA A 23 23.84 6.15 -7.04
N ALA A 24 24.20 5.37 -8.07
CA ALA A 24 23.23 4.96 -9.07
C ALA A 24 22.02 4.49 -8.29
N PRO A 25 20.80 4.97 -8.60
CA PRO A 25 19.63 4.45 -7.96
C PRO A 25 19.68 2.93 -8.14
N PRO A 26 19.37 2.13 -7.10
CA PRO A 26 19.25 0.69 -7.28
C PRO A 26 18.37 0.51 -8.50
N ALA A 27 18.76 -0.36 -9.41
CA ALA A 27 18.00 -0.63 -10.62
C ALA A 27 16.58 -0.98 -10.20
N THR A 28 15.72 0.03 -10.18
CA THR A 28 14.28 -0.15 -10.01
C THR A 28 13.85 -0.92 -11.24
N ALA A 29 13.39 -2.15 -11.06
CA ALA A 29 12.68 -2.88 -12.10
C ALA A 29 11.70 -1.90 -12.74
N ARG A 30 11.85 -1.66 -14.04
CA ARG A 30 11.00 -0.70 -14.75
C ARG A 30 9.57 -1.19 -14.63
N PRO A 31 8.59 -0.35 -14.21
CA PRO A 31 7.19 -0.73 -14.24
C PRO A 31 6.84 -1.02 -15.71
N GLY A 32 6.61 -2.28 -16.04
CA GLY A 32 6.27 -2.72 -17.40
C GLY A 32 6.99 -3.98 -17.87
N GLU A 33 7.99 -4.49 -17.15
CA GLU A 33 8.48 -5.83 -17.46
C GLU A 33 7.44 -6.84 -16.94
N THR A 34 6.59 -7.31 -17.86
CA THR A 34 5.79 -8.52 -17.65
C THR A 34 6.77 -9.64 -17.32
N PHE A 35 6.70 -10.18 -16.11
CA PHE A 35 7.43 -11.37 -15.75
C PHE A 35 6.90 -12.50 -16.62
N THR A 36 7.57 -12.79 -17.72
CA THR A 36 7.28 -13.96 -18.55
C THR A 36 7.79 -15.17 -17.80
N LEU A 37 6.88 -16.03 -17.34
CA LEU A 37 7.27 -17.39 -16.97
C LEU A 37 7.97 -18.02 -18.18
N PRO A 38 9.05 -18.82 -17.98
CA PRO A 38 9.64 -19.57 -19.06
C PRO A 38 8.55 -20.47 -19.71
N ASP A 39 8.61 -20.62 -21.02
CA ASP A 39 7.63 -21.24 -21.93
C ASP A 39 7.23 -22.71 -21.65
N ALA A 40 7.71 -23.33 -20.61
CA ALA A 40 7.18 -24.56 -20.06
C ALA A 40 6.22 -24.17 -18.90
N ALA A 41 4.97 -24.58 -18.97
CA ALA A 41 3.98 -24.41 -17.92
C ALA A 41 4.51 -25.00 -16.59
N ALA A 42 5.35 -24.23 -15.89
CA ALA A 42 5.85 -24.61 -14.59
C ALA A 42 4.65 -24.68 -13.66
N ALA A 43 4.50 -25.80 -12.96
CA ALA A 43 3.43 -25.95 -12.01
C ALA A 43 3.59 -24.91 -10.91
N LEU A 44 2.61 -24.00 -10.77
CA LEU A 44 2.59 -22.95 -9.76
C LEU A 44 2.19 -23.57 -8.41
N SER A 45 3.09 -23.51 -7.42
CA SER A 45 2.74 -23.88 -6.04
C SER A 45 2.14 -22.68 -5.28
N LEU A 46 1.46 -22.95 -4.17
CA LEU A 46 0.97 -21.89 -3.29
C LEU A 46 2.10 -20.95 -2.86
N ARG A 47 3.28 -21.51 -2.58
CA ARG A 47 4.43 -20.70 -2.14
C ARG A 47 4.91 -19.77 -3.23
N ASP A 48 5.04 -20.28 -4.45
CA ASP A 48 5.46 -19.47 -5.60
C ASP A 48 4.43 -18.37 -5.91
N ALA A 49 3.12 -18.69 -5.81
CA ALA A 49 2.05 -17.72 -5.99
C ALA A 49 2.12 -16.58 -4.96
N ILE A 50 2.38 -16.88 -3.68
CA ILE A 50 2.55 -15.88 -2.63
C ILE A 50 3.79 -15.01 -2.90
N ASP A 51 4.94 -15.62 -3.16
CA ASP A 51 6.20 -14.90 -3.35
C ASP A 51 6.14 -14.00 -4.59
N GLN A 52 5.57 -14.50 -5.69
CA GLN A 52 5.38 -13.73 -6.91
C GLN A 52 4.38 -12.58 -6.72
N ALA A 53 3.25 -12.83 -6.05
CA ALA A 53 2.28 -11.78 -5.74
C ALA A 53 2.91 -10.67 -4.90
N MET A 54 3.69 -11.01 -3.85
CA MET A 54 4.39 -10.02 -3.03
C MET A 54 5.40 -9.17 -3.83
N ALA A 55 5.93 -9.70 -4.93
CA ALA A 55 6.88 -8.99 -5.77
C ALA A 55 6.21 -8.15 -6.87
N ALA A 56 5.15 -8.65 -7.51
CA ALA A 56 4.59 -8.09 -8.75
C ALA A 56 3.21 -7.43 -8.59
N ASN A 57 2.53 -7.59 -7.45
CA ASN A 57 1.20 -7.04 -7.26
C ASN A 57 1.22 -5.51 -7.18
N VAL A 58 0.27 -4.87 -7.85
CA VAL A 58 0.13 -3.40 -7.92
C VAL A 58 0.09 -2.74 -6.53
N GLN A 59 -0.57 -3.35 -5.55
CA GLN A 59 -0.63 -2.79 -4.19
C GLN A 59 0.75 -2.75 -3.52
N THR A 60 1.57 -3.79 -3.72
CA THR A 60 2.95 -3.82 -3.21
C THR A 60 3.82 -2.78 -3.89
N LEU A 61 3.72 -2.67 -5.23
CA LEU A 61 4.47 -1.69 -6.02
C LEU A 61 4.10 -0.26 -5.65
N LEU A 62 2.81 0.04 -5.45
CA LEU A 62 2.35 1.36 -4.99
C LEU A 62 2.85 1.68 -3.58
N ALA A 63 2.84 0.72 -2.66
CA ALA A 63 3.35 0.92 -1.31
C ALA A 63 4.88 1.14 -1.29
N ASP A 64 5.62 0.47 -2.19
CA ASP A 64 7.07 0.67 -2.36
C ASP A 64 7.38 2.07 -2.92
N ALA A 65 6.66 2.49 -3.96
CA ALA A 65 6.77 3.85 -4.51
C ALA A 65 6.42 4.93 -3.46
N ARG A 66 5.42 4.67 -2.60
CA ARG A 66 5.07 5.56 -1.50
C ARG A 66 6.18 5.65 -0.45
N ARG A 67 6.87 4.56 -0.16
CA ARG A 67 8.06 4.58 0.72
C ARG A 67 9.15 5.51 0.15
N ASP A 68 9.40 5.44 -1.15
CA ASP A 68 10.42 6.28 -1.80
C ASP A 68 10.00 7.77 -1.83
N GLU A 69 8.72 8.07 -2.02
CA GLU A 69 8.15 9.41 -1.89
C GLU A 69 8.40 9.98 -0.49
N VAL A 70 8.04 9.24 0.56
CA VAL A 70 8.23 9.68 1.96
C VAL A 70 9.73 9.84 2.31
N ALA A 71 10.62 9.05 1.70
CA ALA A 71 12.06 9.27 1.82
C ALA A 71 12.50 10.59 1.16
N GLY A 72 11.83 11.01 0.08
CA GLY A 72 11.95 12.34 -0.51
C GLY A 72 11.54 13.45 0.45
N ASP A 73 10.34 13.34 1.03
CA ASP A 73 9.81 14.30 2.01
C ASP A 73 10.75 14.47 3.23
N SER A 74 11.36 13.38 3.68
CA SER A 74 12.33 13.41 4.78
C SER A 74 13.60 14.16 4.41
N ARG A 75 14.09 14.02 3.16
CA ARG A 75 15.24 14.80 2.66
C ARG A 75 14.90 16.27 2.51
N GLU A 76 13.69 16.59 2.06
CA GLU A 76 13.16 17.96 2.02
C GLU A 76 13.11 18.57 3.42
N ALA A 77 12.53 17.86 4.40
CA ALA A 77 12.51 18.35 5.79
C ALA A 77 13.90 18.58 6.37
N ARG A 78 14.90 17.77 5.98
CA ARG A 78 16.31 17.96 6.35
C ARG A 78 16.90 19.23 5.75
N SER A 79 16.47 19.64 4.56
CA SER A 79 17.01 20.82 3.86
C SER A 79 16.83 22.10 4.67
N ALA A 80 15.85 22.17 5.58
CA ALA A 80 15.64 23.30 6.48
C ALA A 80 16.89 23.65 7.32
N PHE A 81 17.84 22.73 7.49
CA PHE A 81 19.11 22.93 8.23
C PHE A 81 20.31 23.14 7.31
N LEU A 82 20.14 23.03 6.01
CA LEU A 82 21.21 23.23 5.02
C LEU A 82 21.22 24.68 4.55
N PRO A 83 22.36 25.20 4.09
CA PRO A 83 22.42 26.49 3.47
C PRO A 83 21.55 26.57 2.21
N HIS A 84 20.72 27.60 2.10
CA HIS A 84 19.95 27.92 0.91
C HIS A 84 20.63 29.06 0.20
N VAL A 85 21.01 28.83 -1.05
CA VAL A 85 21.61 29.86 -1.90
C VAL A 85 20.64 30.19 -3.02
N SER A 86 20.34 31.46 -3.19
CA SER A 86 19.52 31.98 -4.28
C SER A 86 20.24 33.16 -4.95
N ALA A 87 20.00 33.33 -6.24
CA ALA A 87 20.49 34.50 -6.98
C ALA A 87 19.28 35.24 -7.55
N ARG A 88 19.35 36.55 -7.44
CA ARG A 88 18.31 37.47 -8.00
C ARG A 88 18.96 38.55 -8.79
N VAL A 89 18.42 38.85 -9.97
CA VAL A 89 18.77 40.02 -10.78
C VAL A 89 17.49 40.76 -11.03
N SER A 90 17.51 42.05 -10.77
CA SER A 90 16.35 42.92 -11.01
C SER A 90 16.78 44.28 -11.57
N GLN A 91 16.01 44.80 -12.52
CA GLN A 91 16.07 46.14 -13.02
C GLN A 91 14.70 46.77 -12.85
N ALA A 92 14.63 47.85 -12.10
CA ALA A 92 13.38 48.56 -11.86
C ALA A 92 13.53 50.06 -12.14
N ARG A 93 12.50 50.71 -12.67
CA ARG A 93 12.37 52.15 -12.69
C ARG A 93 11.38 52.55 -11.62
N ARG A 94 11.84 53.38 -10.67
CA ARG A 94 11.05 53.77 -9.50
C ARG A 94 10.83 55.29 -9.56
N GLN A 95 9.66 55.69 -9.13
CA GLN A 95 9.30 57.08 -8.95
C GLN A 95 8.84 57.27 -7.52
N ASN A 96 9.58 58.08 -6.76
CA ASN A 96 9.29 58.39 -5.38
C ASN A 96 8.90 59.85 -5.22
N ASN A 97 7.83 60.13 -4.49
CA ASN A 97 7.44 61.46 -4.08
C ASN A 97 8.12 61.77 -2.73
N LEU A 98 9.14 62.67 -2.77
CA LEU A 98 9.91 63.05 -1.60
C LEU A 98 9.09 63.86 -0.59
N ALA A 99 8.22 64.75 -1.10
CA ALA A 99 7.35 65.56 -0.24
C ALA A 99 6.39 64.69 0.57
N ALA A 100 5.86 63.59 -0.02
CA ALA A 100 5.02 62.60 0.69
C ALA A 100 5.78 61.79 1.76
N GLN A 101 7.12 61.73 1.67
CA GLN A 101 7.98 61.10 2.67
C GLN A 101 8.46 62.06 3.75
N GLY A 102 7.99 63.30 3.74
CA GLY A 102 8.38 64.33 4.71
C GLY A 102 9.74 64.96 4.43
N LEU A 103 10.33 64.68 3.25
CA LEU A 103 11.59 65.28 2.80
C LEU A 103 11.31 66.52 1.92
N ASP A 104 10.91 67.62 2.56
CA ASP A 104 10.84 68.93 1.93
C ASP A 104 12.23 69.54 1.88
N ILE A 105 13.00 69.20 0.81
CA ILE A 105 14.37 69.65 0.65
C ILE A 105 14.43 71.15 0.36
N GLN A 106 13.35 71.68 -0.26
CA GLN A 106 13.30 73.14 -0.58
C GLN A 106 13.22 73.97 0.73
N SER A 107 12.36 73.57 1.70
CA SER A 107 12.28 74.23 2.98
C SER A 107 13.59 74.10 3.81
N THR A 108 14.29 72.99 3.63
CA THR A 108 15.60 72.76 4.28
C THR A 108 16.67 73.68 3.65
N LEU A 109 16.73 73.81 2.33
CA LEU A 109 17.62 74.75 1.60
C LEU A 109 17.34 76.23 1.97
N ASP A 110 16.08 76.62 2.05
CA ASP A 110 15.66 77.94 2.49
C ASP A 110 16.10 78.29 3.93
N SER A 111 16.17 77.23 4.79
CA SER A 111 16.64 77.41 6.19
C SER A 111 18.17 77.55 6.35
N LEU A 112 18.97 77.23 5.34
CA LEU A 112 20.42 77.31 5.35
C LEU A 112 20.96 78.73 5.05
N GLY A 113 20.11 79.72 4.76
CA GLY A 113 20.45 81.10 4.63
C GLY A 113 20.74 81.59 3.17
N PRO A 114 21.07 82.89 3.02
CA PRO A 114 21.14 83.53 1.67
C PRO A 114 22.17 82.93 0.69
N ALA A 115 23.20 82.25 1.21
CA ALA A 115 24.20 81.63 0.33
C ALA A 115 23.67 80.35 -0.33
N ALA A 116 22.73 79.63 0.28
CA ALA A 116 22.08 78.48 -0.30
C ALA A 116 20.91 78.84 -1.19
N GLN A 117 20.25 79.98 -0.90
CA GLN A 117 19.15 80.56 -1.75
C GLN A 117 19.66 81.11 -3.08
N ASN A 118 20.92 81.56 -3.18
CA ASN A 118 21.54 82.00 -4.41
C ASN A 118 22.15 80.87 -5.26
N ALA A 119 22.20 79.63 -4.76
CA ALA A 119 22.52 78.49 -5.57
C ALA A 119 21.21 78.02 -6.18
N ASP A 120 21.11 78.05 -7.52
CA ASP A 120 19.93 77.62 -8.31
C ASP A 120 19.77 76.07 -8.20
N ILE A 121 19.51 75.60 -6.97
CA ILE A 121 19.32 74.23 -6.67
C ILE A 121 17.82 73.94 -6.56
N SER A 122 17.21 73.45 -7.62
CA SER A 122 15.82 73.00 -7.67
C SER A 122 15.82 71.46 -7.51
N VAL A 123 15.32 70.96 -6.38
CA VAL A 123 15.11 69.52 -6.19
C VAL A 123 13.65 69.24 -6.50
N PRO A 124 13.35 68.34 -7.46
CA PRO A 124 11.97 68.05 -7.82
C PRO A 124 11.32 67.22 -6.67
N ASP A 125 10.05 67.53 -6.38
CA ASP A 125 9.25 66.80 -5.35
C ASP A 125 9.13 65.30 -5.68
N VAL A 126 9.31 64.98 -6.97
CA VAL A 126 9.21 63.63 -7.49
C VAL A 126 10.51 63.23 -8.16
N ILE A 127 11.20 62.24 -7.62
CA ILE A 127 12.43 61.68 -8.17
C ILE A 127 12.13 60.39 -8.90
N THR A 128 12.51 60.30 -10.17
CA THR A 128 12.49 59.09 -10.96
C THR A 128 13.92 58.58 -11.12
N TYR A 129 14.16 57.31 -10.73
CA TYR A 129 15.47 56.69 -10.87
C TYR A 129 15.36 55.24 -11.30
N ASN A 130 16.37 54.76 -11.98
CA ASN A 130 16.53 53.36 -12.28
C ASN A 130 17.28 52.69 -11.09
N SER A 131 16.96 51.42 -10.81
CA SER A 131 17.60 50.62 -9.78
C SER A 131 17.94 49.26 -10.36
N PHE A 132 19.22 48.98 -10.46
CA PHE A 132 19.76 47.66 -10.80
C PHE A 132 20.23 46.97 -9.52
N ASP A 133 19.93 45.68 -9.41
CA ASP A 133 20.30 44.89 -8.28
C ASP A 133 20.56 43.46 -8.74
N ALA A 134 21.78 42.98 -8.60
CA ALA A 134 22.18 41.62 -8.92
C ALA A 134 22.92 41.04 -7.70
N ARG A 135 22.27 40.14 -6.97
CA ARG A 135 22.85 39.59 -5.73
C ARG A 135 22.61 38.11 -5.57
N ALA A 136 23.56 37.42 -4.94
CA ALA A 136 23.41 36.13 -4.34
C ALA A 136 23.06 36.25 -2.84
N GLU A 137 22.15 35.45 -2.38
CA GLU A 137 21.71 35.41 -0.97
C GLU A 137 21.90 34.00 -0.44
N LEU A 138 22.60 33.89 0.67
CA LEU A 138 22.75 32.69 1.49
C LEU A 138 21.89 32.87 2.74
N ARG A 139 21.01 31.90 3.01
CA ARG A 139 20.24 31.82 4.25
C ARG A 139 20.43 30.45 4.89
N GLN A 140 20.58 30.41 6.22
CA GLN A 140 20.69 29.19 6.98
C GLN A 140 20.03 29.34 8.35
N ASN A 141 19.17 28.40 8.69
CA ASN A 141 18.67 28.23 10.05
C ASN A 141 19.75 27.57 10.89
N LEU A 142 20.22 28.24 11.92
CA LEU A 142 21.22 27.71 12.86
C LEU A 142 20.58 26.98 14.04
N PHE A 143 19.41 27.48 14.48
CA PHE A 143 18.60 26.85 15.53
C PHE A 143 17.11 27.11 15.27
N ASP A 144 16.35 26.03 15.06
CA ASP A 144 14.90 25.99 14.99
C ASP A 144 14.42 24.64 15.52
N TYR A 145 13.92 24.64 16.76
CA TYR A 145 13.44 23.40 17.39
C TYR A 145 12.17 22.87 16.72
N SER A 146 11.31 23.75 16.18
CA SER A 146 10.12 23.34 15.45
C SER A 146 10.49 22.60 14.15
N ALA A 147 11.40 23.15 13.36
CA ALA A 147 11.96 22.52 12.17
C ALA A 147 12.66 21.18 12.51
N TRP A 148 13.40 21.13 13.63
CA TRP A 148 14.01 19.88 14.10
C TRP A 148 12.98 18.79 14.38
N GLN A 149 11.88 19.12 15.04
CA GLN A 149 10.81 18.16 15.29
C GLN A 149 10.04 17.78 14.04
N GLN A 150 9.93 18.69 13.06
CA GLN A 150 9.38 18.38 11.73
C GLN A 150 10.26 17.37 10.99
N TYR A 151 11.57 17.58 10.96
CA TYR A 151 12.52 16.60 10.38
C TYR A 151 12.43 15.25 11.11
N LYS A 152 12.41 15.25 12.45
CA LYS A 152 12.24 14.03 13.23
C LYS A 152 10.92 13.32 12.93
N SER A 153 9.83 14.07 12.75
CA SER A 153 8.52 13.55 12.34
C SER A 153 8.58 12.93 10.95
N ALA A 154 9.21 13.58 9.97
CA ALA A 154 9.41 13.05 8.63
C ALA A 154 10.27 11.77 8.63
N LYS A 155 11.34 11.74 9.43
CA LYS A 155 12.19 10.55 9.61
C LYS A 155 11.47 9.37 10.28
N LEU A 156 10.53 9.62 11.18
CA LEU A 156 9.62 8.61 11.71
C LEU A 156 8.59 8.19 10.64
N GLY A 157 8.19 9.10 9.77
CA GLY A 157 7.32 8.83 8.61
C GLY A 157 7.92 7.80 7.66
N GLU A 158 9.24 7.79 7.44
CA GLU A 158 9.91 6.75 6.64
C GLU A 158 9.69 5.34 7.24
N ARG A 159 9.75 5.20 8.57
CA ARG A 159 9.47 3.93 9.24
C ARG A 159 8.02 3.52 9.11
N VAL A 160 7.11 4.48 9.23
CA VAL A 160 5.68 4.28 9.01
C VAL A 160 5.42 3.78 7.58
N ALA A 161 6.06 4.39 6.57
CA ALA A 161 5.94 3.94 5.18
C ALA A 161 6.52 2.54 4.95
N ALA A 162 7.61 2.18 5.62
CA ALA A 162 8.15 0.81 5.59
C ALA A 162 7.19 -0.21 6.24
N ASP A 163 6.53 0.14 7.35
CA ASP A 163 5.51 -0.71 7.97
C ASP A 163 4.24 -0.79 7.11
N GLN A 164 3.87 0.26 6.38
CA GLN A 164 2.79 0.24 5.37
C GLN A 164 3.11 -0.73 4.23
N LEU A 165 4.34 -0.73 3.73
CA LEU A 165 4.79 -1.70 2.72
C LEU A 165 4.73 -3.14 3.28
N ALA A 166 5.17 -3.36 4.52
CA ALA A 166 5.07 -4.67 5.16
C ALA A 166 3.62 -5.13 5.30
N LEU A 167 2.70 -4.22 5.66
CA LEU A 167 1.26 -4.48 5.72
C LEU A 167 0.70 -4.83 4.33
N ALA A 168 1.03 -4.06 3.31
CA ALA A 168 0.59 -4.34 1.94
C ALA A 168 1.05 -5.72 1.46
N ARG A 169 2.29 -6.11 1.75
CA ARG A 169 2.82 -7.45 1.44
C ARG A 169 2.05 -8.56 2.15
N GLU A 170 1.75 -8.42 3.43
CA GLU A 170 0.95 -9.41 4.18
C GLU A 170 -0.48 -9.53 3.63
N GLN A 171 -1.11 -8.42 3.26
CA GLN A 171 -2.44 -8.41 2.64
C GLN A 171 -2.43 -9.09 1.26
N VAL A 172 -1.45 -8.77 0.43
CA VAL A 172 -1.28 -9.38 -0.89
C VAL A 172 -0.97 -10.87 -0.76
N ALA A 173 -0.13 -11.28 0.19
CA ALA A 173 0.16 -12.69 0.47
C ALA A 173 -1.10 -13.46 0.89
N SER A 174 -1.91 -12.89 1.77
CA SER A 174 -3.19 -13.47 2.19
C SER A 174 -4.15 -13.60 1.00
N GLN A 175 -4.29 -12.55 0.18
CA GLN A 175 -5.16 -12.56 -0.98
C GLN A 175 -4.70 -13.59 -2.03
N ALA A 176 -3.40 -13.67 -2.31
CA ALA A 176 -2.85 -14.66 -3.24
C ALA A 176 -3.11 -16.09 -2.76
N ALA A 177 -2.93 -16.34 -1.46
CA ALA A 177 -3.23 -17.64 -0.87
C ALA A 177 -4.72 -18.01 -0.98
N LEU A 178 -5.62 -17.06 -0.71
CA LEU A 178 -7.07 -17.24 -0.84
C LEU A 178 -7.50 -17.49 -2.28
N ASP A 179 -6.95 -16.73 -3.23
CA ASP A 179 -7.25 -16.87 -4.67
C ASP A 179 -6.69 -18.21 -5.20
N TYR A 180 -5.52 -18.63 -4.73
CA TYR A 180 -4.94 -19.93 -5.07
C TYR A 180 -5.82 -21.10 -4.60
N VAL A 181 -6.27 -21.07 -3.34
CA VAL A 181 -7.21 -22.08 -2.81
C VAL A 181 -8.55 -22.01 -3.54
N GLY A 182 -8.99 -20.81 -3.94
CA GLY A 182 -10.17 -20.64 -4.78
C GLY A 182 -10.04 -21.31 -6.16
N ALA A 183 -8.87 -21.22 -6.78
CA ALA A 183 -8.58 -21.89 -8.06
C ALA A 183 -8.50 -23.43 -7.89
N LEU A 184 -7.88 -23.92 -6.81
CA LEU A 184 -7.89 -25.36 -6.48
C LEU A 184 -9.31 -25.89 -6.28
N ALA A 185 -10.13 -25.19 -5.51
CA ALA A 185 -11.52 -25.58 -5.27
C ALA A 185 -12.34 -25.58 -6.58
N ALA A 186 -12.16 -24.59 -7.43
CA ALA A 186 -12.85 -24.53 -8.72
C ALA A 186 -12.43 -25.68 -9.65
N ARG A 187 -11.17 -26.10 -9.64
CA ARG A 187 -10.70 -27.31 -10.36
C ARG A 187 -11.32 -28.58 -9.81
N ALA A 188 -11.28 -28.77 -8.49
CA ALA A 188 -11.91 -29.90 -7.84
C ALA A 188 -13.42 -29.98 -8.14
N SER A 189 -14.11 -28.83 -8.23
CA SER A 189 -15.52 -28.76 -8.62
C SER A 189 -15.76 -29.16 -10.08
N VAL A 190 -14.83 -28.84 -11.00
CA VAL A 190 -14.91 -29.30 -12.40
C VAL A 190 -14.74 -30.83 -12.47
N ASP A 191 -13.80 -31.39 -11.71
CA ASP A 191 -13.56 -32.84 -11.69
C ASP A 191 -14.74 -33.59 -11.07
N ALA A 192 -15.33 -33.04 -9.99
CA ALA A 192 -16.57 -33.54 -9.41
C ALA A 192 -17.73 -33.55 -10.41
N ALA A 193 -17.95 -32.40 -11.09
CA ALA A 193 -19.03 -32.26 -12.06
C ALA A 193 -18.83 -33.15 -13.32
N ARG A 194 -17.57 -33.42 -13.70
CA ARG A 194 -17.23 -34.36 -14.76
C ARG A 194 -17.60 -35.79 -14.37
N ALA A 195 -17.20 -36.22 -13.17
CA ALA A 195 -17.56 -37.55 -12.66
C ALA A 195 -19.08 -37.73 -12.50
N ASP A 196 -19.80 -36.66 -12.10
CA ASP A 196 -21.25 -36.69 -12.02
C ASP A 196 -21.91 -36.81 -13.41
N LEU A 197 -21.36 -36.14 -14.44
CA LEU A 197 -21.84 -36.28 -15.80
C LEU A 197 -21.59 -37.69 -16.37
N GLU A 198 -20.40 -38.23 -16.21
CA GLU A 198 -20.04 -39.59 -16.62
C GLU A 198 -20.97 -40.67 -16.01
N LEU A 199 -21.34 -40.46 -14.74
CA LEU A 199 -22.28 -41.31 -14.06
C LEU A 199 -23.69 -41.15 -14.64
N ALA A 200 -24.14 -39.91 -14.87
CA ALA A 200 -25.46 -39.62 -15.47
C ALA A 200 -25.57 -40.13 -16.91
N ASP A 201 -24.48 -40.07 -17.69
CA ASP A 201 -24.44 -40.64 -19.07
C ASP A 201 -24.64 -42.13 -19.00
N ARG A 202 -23.90 -42.87 -18.15
CA ARG A 202 -24.05 -44.33 -18.01
C ARG A 202 -25.45 -44.76 -17.55
N LEU A 203 -26.07 -43.99 -16.64
CA LEU A 203 -27.43 -44.32 -16.16
C LEU A 203 -28.51 -44.00 -17.21
N ALA A 204 -28.32 -42.98 -18.06
CA ALA A 204 -29.22 -42.65 -19.17
C ALA A 204 -29.17 -43.75 -20.22
N ASP A 205 -27.98 -44.26 -20.57
CA ASP A 205 -27.80 -45.36 -21.51
C ASP A 205 -28.43 -46.64 -20.96
N LEU A 206 -28.20 -46.96 -19.68
CA LEU A 206 -28.82 -48.12 -19.03
C LEU A 206 -30.35 -48.04 -19.04
N ALA A 207 -30.94 -46.87 -18.79
CA ALA A 207 -32.40 -46.72 -18.78
C ALA A 207 -32.99 -46.96 -20.19
N VAL A 208 -32.30 -46.52 -21.28
CA VAL A 208 -32.68 -46.81 -22.66
C VAL A 208 -32.61 -48.31 -22.96
N ASP A 209 -31.54 -48.98 -22.56
CA ASP A 209 -31.37 -50.41 -22.77
C ASP A 209 -32.48 -51.22 -22.06
N GLN A 210 -32.84 -50.83 -20.85
CA GLN A 210 -33.91 -51.46 -20.08
C GLN A 210 -35.30 -51.19 -20.64
N GLU A 211 -35.56 -50.01 -21.22
CA GLU A 211 -36.79 -49.73 -21.94
C GLU A 211 -36.91 -50.64 -23.18
N ASN A 212 -35.81 -50.82 -23.94
CA ASN A 212 -35.79 -51.68 -25.13
C ASN A 212 -36.12 -53.15 -24.82
N VAL A 213 -35.81 -53.61 -23.62
CA VAL A 213 -36.15 -55.01 -23.18
C VAL A 213 -37.41 -55.04 -22.32
N GLY A 214 -38.13 -53.94 -22.16
CA GLY A 214 -39.42 -53.84 -21.46
C GLY A 214 -39.35 -53.84 -19.93
N ILE A 215 -38.17 -53.61 -19.33
CA ILE A 215 -37.96 -53.56 -17.89
C ILE A 215 -38.22 -52.14 -17.36
N ALA A 216 -37.84 -51.08 -18.10
CA ALA A 216 -38.05 -49.67 -17.74
C ALA A 216 -39.17 -49.05 -18.60
N THR A 217 -39.69 -47.93 -18.14
CA THR A 217 -40.72 -47.14 -18.82
C THR A 217 -40.10 -45.90 -19.50
N GLY A 218 -40.79 -45.33 -20.53
CA GLY A 218 -40.36 -44.08 -21.15
C GLY A 218 -40.26 -42.91 -20.16
N VAL A 219 -40.95 -42.93 -19.03
CA VAL A 219 -40.81 -41.96 -17.94
C VAL A 219 -39.44 -42.10 -17.26
N ASP A 220 -38.95 -43.32 -17.07
CA ASP A 220 -37.63 -43.56 -16.46
C ASP A 220 -36.51 -43.10 -17.33
N VAL A 221 -36.59 -43.31 -18.65
CA VAL A 221 -35.68 -42.79 -19.66
C VAL A 221 -35.66 -41.24 -19.64
N THR A 222 -36.87 -40.63 -19.65
CA THR A 222 -36.99 -39.16 -19.61
C THR A 222 -36.39 -38.56 -18.33
N ARG A 223 -36.54 -39.20 -17.18
CA ARG A 223 -35.93 -38.79 -15.90
C ARG A 223 -34.41 -38.88 -15.96
N ALA A 224 -33.86 -39.98 -16.45
CA ALA A 224 -32.41 -40.16 -16.59
C ALA A 224 -31.80 -39.13 -17.55
N GLN A 225 -32.44 -38.89 -18.73
CA GLN A 225 -32.01 -37.84 -19.64
C GLN A 225 -32.09 -36.41 -19.06
N THR A 226 -33.13 -36.14 -18.27
CA THR A 226 -33.25 -34.88 -17.55
C THR A 226 -32.07 -34.69 -16.55
N ARG A 227 -31.70 -35.73 -15.82
CA ARG A 227 -30.55 -35.73 -14.92
C ARG A 227 -29.25 -35.52 -15.69
N GLN A 228 -29.04 -36.19 -16.81
CA GLN A 228 -27.90 -36.00 -17.71
C GLN A 228 -27.80 -34.55 -18.20
N ALA A 229 -28.88 -33.94 -18.65
CA ALA A 229 -28.91 -32.54 -19.09
C ALA A 229 -28.53 -31.58 -17.97
N ARG A 230 -29.02 -31.80 -16.75
CA ARG A 230 -28.63 -31.03 -15.54
C ARG A 230 -27.18 -31.21 -15.19
N ALA A 231 -26.60 -32.40 -15.31
CA ALA A 231 -25.18 -32.65 -15.05
C ALA A 231 -24.28 -31.93 -16.07
N ARG A 232 -24.69 -31.93 -17.39
CA ARG A 232 -24.01 -31.13 -18.44
C ARG A 232 -24.01 -29.62 -18.12
N ALA A 233 -25.15 -29.09 -17.69
CA ALA A 233 -25.28 -27.70 -17.34
C ALA A 233 -24.37 -27.33 -16.13
N ARG A 234 -24.31 -28.20 -15.11
CA ARG A 234 -23.40 -28.02 -13.96
C ARG A 234 -21.94 -28.04 -14.34
N LEU A 235 -21.53 -28.97 -15.21
CA LEU A 235 -20.16 -29.00 -15.73
C LEU A 235 -19.79 -27.73 -16.51
N ALA A 236 -20.70 -27.21 -17.32
CA ALA A 236 -20.48 -25.94 -18.02
C ALA A 236 -20.31 -24.76 -17.04
N GLN A 237 -21.15 -24.69 -16.02
CA GLN A 237 -21.03 -23.69 -14.96
C GLN A 237 -19.70 -23.81 -14.20
N SER A 238 -19.31 -25.02 -13.76
CA SER A 238 -18.04 -25.25 -13.05
C SER A 238 -16.83 -24.85 -13.90
N ARG A 239 -16.85 -25.07 -15.21
CA ARG A 239 -15.80 -24.62 -16.13
C ARG A 239 -15.70 -23.08 -16.18
N THR A 240 -16.84 -22.39 -16.20
CA THR A 240 -16.87 -20.92 -16.15
C THR A 240 -16.30 -20.40 -14.82
N ASP A 241 -16.68 -21.02 -13.71
CA ASP A 241 -16.21 -20.63 -12.39
C ASP A 241 -14.70 -20.89 -12.21
N ARG A 242 -14.19 -22.00 -12.80
CA ARG A 242 -12.75 -22.23 -12.89
C ARG A 242 -12.03 -21.13 -13.66
N THR A 243 -12.53 -20.79 -14.87
CA THR A 243 -11.92 -19.71 -15.67
C THR A 243 -11.87 -18.40 -14.90
N ARG A 244 -12.94 -18.05 -14.18
CA ARG A 244 -12.98 -16.84 -13.33
C ARG A 244 -11.95 -16.90 -12.19
N ALA A 245 -11.78 -18.06 -11.56
CA ALA A 245 -10.82 -18.26 -10.48
C ALA A 245 -9.38 -18.18 -11.00
N ASP A 246 -9.09 -18.83 -12.14
CA ASP A 246 -7.77 -18.80 -12.78
C ASP A 246 -7.37 -17.35 -13.18
N ILE A 247 -8.29 -16.58 -13.80
CA ILE A 247 -8.06 -15.15 -14.15
C ILE A 247 -7.84 -14.30 -12.90
N ARG A 248 -8.60 -14.53 -11.82
CA ARG A 248 -8.42 -13.79 -10.57
C ARG A 248 -7.06 -14.06 -9.97
N LEU A 249 -6.64 -15.32 -9.92
CA LEU A 249 -5.32 -15.71 -9.42
C LEU A 249 -4.21 -15.11 -10.30
N ALA A 250 -4.31 -15.19 -11.63
CA ALA A 250 -3.35 -14.59 -12.56
C ALA A 250 -3.16 -13.08 -12.28
N ARG A 251 -4.28 -12.36 -12.10
CA ARG A 251 -4.25 -10.93 -11.76
C ARG A 251 -3.56 -10.65 -10.43
N THR A 252 -3.87 -11.44 -9.39
CA THR A 252 -3.30 -11.24 -8.04
C THR A 252 -1.81 -11.53 -8.02
N VAL A 253 -1.37 -12.54 -8.75
CA VAL A 253 0.04 -12.94 -8.88
C VAL A 253 0.82 -12.02 -9.84
N GLY A 254 0.12 -11.23 -10.67
CA GLY A 254 0.74 -10.30 -11.63
C GLY A 254 1.14 -10.97 -12.96
N LEU A 255 0.44 -12.05 -13.34
CA LEU A 255 0.61 -12.73 -14.62
C LEU A 255 -0.33 -12.14 -15.70
N ALA A 256 -0.04 -12.40 -16.97
CA ALA A 256 -0.97 -12.11 -18.04
C ALA A 256 -2.26 -12.93 -17.84
N LEU A 257 -3.42 -12.32 -18.12
CA LEU A 257 -4.73 -12.91 -17.79
C LEU A 257 -5.10 -14.13 -18.62
N ASP A 258 -4.43 -14.33 -19.74
CA ASP A 258 -4.56 -15.47 -20.67
C ASP A 258 -3.53 -16.58 -20.39
N THR A 259 -2.65 -16.43 -19.41
CA THR A 259 -1.65 -17.44 -19.06
C THR A 259 -2.33 -18.71 -18.54
N PRO A 260 -2.10 -19.88 -19.18
CA PRO A 260 -2.63 -21.13 -18.67
C PRO A 260 -1.95 -21.51 -17.33
N LEU A 261 -2.72 -21.57 -16.26
CA LEU A 261 -2.22 -21.93 -14.94
C LEU A 261 -2.24 -23.45 -14.75
N VAL A 262 -1.13 -24.02 -14.27
CA VAL A 262 -1.05 -25.40 -13.76
C VAL A 262 -0.72 -25.30 -12.27
N LEU A 263 -1.63 -25.72 -11.41
CA LEU A 263 -1.39 -25.72 -9.94
C LEU A 263 -0.83 -27.06 -9.52
N SER A 264 0.17 -27.05 -8.67
CA SER A 264 0.87 -28.26 -8.20
C SER A 264 0.29 -28.86 -6.93
N ASP A 265 -0.54 -28.10 -6.21
CA ASP A 265 -1.09 -28.53 -4.92
C ASP A 265 -2.52 -29.07 -5.07
N ASP A 266 -2.96 -29.88 -4.10
CA ASP A 266 -4.31 -30.39 -3.97
C ASP A 266 -4.95 -29.99 -2.64
N LEU A 267 -6.30 -30.08 -2.56
CA LEU A 267 -7.03 -29.81 -1.33
C LEU A 267 -7.10 -31.07 -0.45
N HIS A 268 -6.39 -31.07 0.67
CA HIS A 268 -6.43 -32.13 1.66
C HIS A 268 -6.70 -31.59 3.05
N TYR A 269 -7.42 -32.38 3.85
CA TYR A 269 -7.59 -32.09 5.28
C TYR A 269 -6.27 -32.30 6.00
N ARG A 270 -5.87 -31.33 6.80
CA ARG A 270 -4.76 -31.43 7.73
C ARG A 270 -5.20 -30.90 9.08
N ALA A 271 -5.05 -31.68 10.14
CA ALA A 271 -5.39 -31.24 11.48
C ALA A 271 -4.70 -29.88 11.80
N ALA A 272 -5.43 -28.99 12.43
CA ALA A 272 -4.87 -27.71 12.86
C ALA A 272 -3.78 -27.94 13.90
N LEU A 273 -2.77 -27.07 13.90
CA LEU A 273 -1.71 -27.06 14.91
C LEU A 273 -2.33 -26.85 16.30
N ASP A 274 -1.87 -27.64 17.27
CA ASP A 274 -2.18 -27.41 18.67
C ASP A 274 -1.58 -26.10 19.14
N GLY A 275 -2.37 -25.29 19.82
CA GLY A 275 -1.93 -23.99 20.35
C GLY A 275 -3.01 -23.36 21.23
N THR A 276 -2.61 -22.50 22.14
CA THR A 276 -3.53 -21.74 22.99
C THR A 276 -3.81 -20.35 22.39
N ILE A 277 -5.00 -19.81 22.67
CA ILE A 277 -5.34 -18.44 22.26
C ILE A 277 -4.32 -17.43 22.80
N ALA A 278 -3.77 -17.67 24.01
CA ALA A 278 -2.77 -16.78 24.60
C ALA A 278 -1.48 -16.74 23.76
N ALA A 279 -0.93 -17.89 23.36
CA ALA A 279 0.25 -17.96 22.50
C ALA A 279 0.01 -17.34 21.10
N ASP A 280 -1.20 -17.50 20.56
CA ASP A 280 -1.59 -16.88 19.30
C ASP A 280 -1.63 -15.34 19.43
N LEU A 281 -2.19 -14.82 20.52
CA LEU A 281 -2.23 -13.37 20.78
C LEU A 281 -0.83 -12.78 20.94
N ASP A 282 0.05 -13.45 21.69
CA ASP A 282 1.45 -13.01 21.84
C ASP A 282 2.16 -12.98 20.48
N THR A 283 1.93 -14.01 19.67
CA THR A 283 2.46 -14.04 18.29
C THR A 283 1.91 -12.90 17.44
N ALA A 284 0.60 -12.66 17.46
CA ALA A 284 -0.04 -11.61 16.70
C ALA A 284 0.47 -10.22 17.11
N TYR A 285 0.56 -9.94 18.41
CA TYR A 285 1.07 -8.66 18.89
C TYR A 285 2.54 -8.41 18.53
N ALA A 286 3.35 -9.46 18.41
CA ALA A 286 4.74 -9.37 18.02
C ALA A 286 4.95 -9.19 16.51
N SER A 287 4.07 -9.78 15.67
CA SER A 287 4.32 -9.91 14.23
C SER A 287 3.43 -9.03 13.35
N ARG A 288 2.22 -8.64 13.80
CA ARG A 288 1.28 -7.87 12.96
C ARG A 288 1.81 -6.48 12.58
N ALA A 289 1.86 -6.23 11.27
CA ALA A 289 2.33 -4.97 10.71
C ALA A 289 1.43 -3.78 11.10
N GLU A 290 0.12 -4.01 11.26
CA GLU A 290 -0.85 -2.99 11.67
C GLU A 290 -0.54 -2.40 13.03
N LEU A 291 -0.08 -3.22 13.98
CA LEU A 291 0.27 -2.73 15.33
C LEU A 291 1.55 -1.90 15.29
N ARG A 292 2.57 -2.33 14.51
CA ARG A 292 3.79 -1.55 14.30
C ARG A 292 3.49 -0.22 13.61
N LEU A 293 2.65 -0.25 12.57
CA LEU A 293 2.17 0.94 11.88
C LEU A 293 1.51 1.94 12.85
N ALA A 294 0.54 1.49 13.65
CA ALA A 294 -0.15 2.34 14.61
C ALA A 294 0.81 2.91 15.69
N GLN A 295 1.84 2.15 16.10
CA GLN A 295 2.91 2.62 17.01
C GLN A 295 3.79 3.69 16.34
N GLY A 296 4.17 3.48 15.08
CA GLY A 296 4.94 4.44 14.28
C GLY A 296 4.19 5.76 14.12
N GLU A 297 2.91 5.71 13.75
CA GLU A 297 2.05 6.87 13.64
C GLU A 297 1.90 7.62 14.98
N LEU A 298 1.81 6.89 16.09
CA LEU A 298 1.78 7.49 17.42
C LEU A 298 3.09 8.25 17.71
N ALA A 299 4.25 7.73 17.31
CA ALA A 299 5.52 8.39 17.45
C ALA A 299 5.61 9.66 16.57
N VAL A 300 5.10 9.62 15.34
CA VAL A 300 4.98 10.78 14.45
C VAL A 300 4.14 11.88 15.10
N ARG A 301 2.94 11.57 15.63
CA ARG A 301 2.09 12.56 16.32
C ARG A 301 2.72 13.16 17.56
N ARG A 302 3.53 12.39 18.32
CA ARG A 302 4.31 12.91 19.45
C ARG A 302 5.35 13.93 19.00
N ALA A 303 6.08 13.65 17.91
CA ALA A 303 7.04 14.58 17.34
C ALA A 303 6.37 15.86 16.81
N GLN A 304 5.21 15.74 16.16
CA GLN A 304 4.42 16.88 15.70
C GLN A 304 3.93 17.78 16.86
N LEU A 305 3.47 17.19 17.97
CA LEU A 305 3.12 17.95 19.17
C LEU A 305 4.33 18.65 19.77
N ALA A 306 5.49 17.98 19.81
CA ALA A 306 6.74 18.59 20.28
C ALA A 306 7.16 19.76 19.37
N GLY A 307 6.99 19.64 18.04
CA GLY A 307 7.21 20.73 17.10
C GLY A 307 6.29 21.92 17.32
N ALA A 308 4.98 21.66 17.51
CA ALA A 308 4.01 22.71 17.82
C ALA A 308 4.37 23.48 19.12
N ARG A 309 4.83 22.75 20.14
CA ARG A 309 5.34 23.38 21.40
C ARG A 309 6.63 24.14 21.17
N GLY A 310 7.48 23.66 20.27
CA GLY A 310 8.73 24.29 19.88
C GLY A 310 8.56 25.66 19.23
N ALA A 311 7.43 25.94 18.64
CA ALA A 311 7.10 27.24 18.06
C ALA A 311 7.09 28.40 19.10
N ARG A 312 7.14 28.10 20.40
CA ARG A 312 7.32 29.08 21.47
C ARG A 312 8.80 29.42 21.73
N LEU A 313 9.73 28.63 21.23
CA LEU A 313 11.15 28.80 21.44
C LEU A 313 11.74 29.82 20.46
N PRO A 314 12.83 30.52 20.85
CA PRO A 314 13.55 31.36 19.90
C PRO A 314 14.05 30.59 18.68
N THR A 315 14.08 31.24 17.51
CA THR A 315 14.79 30.76 16.34
C THR A 315 16.03 31.61 16.09
N LEU A 316 17.10 30.99 15.59
CA LEU A 316 18.33 31.64 15.19
C LEU A 316 18.60 31.36 13.73
N SER A 317 18.74 32.39 12.93
CA SER A 317 19.10 32.32 11.51
C SER A 317 20.31 33.19 11.20
N ALA A 318 21.09 32.77 10.20
CA ALA A 318 22.14 33.57 9.60
C ALA A 318 21.80 33.85 8.14
N SER A 319 22.17 35.04 7.66
CA SER A 319 22.07 35.41 6.26
C SER A 319 23.31 36.15 5.81
N ALA A 320 23.67 35.93 4.56
CA ALA A 320 24.70 36.70 3.87
C ALA A 320 24.23 37.03 2.47
N THR A 321 24.37 38.28 2.06
CA THR A 321 24.14 38.70 0.69
C THR A 321 25.41 39.31 0.13
N TYR A 322 25.71 39.03 -1.11
CA TYR A 322 26.78 39.66 -1.88
C TYR A 322 26.31 39.89 -3.30
N GLY A 323 26.62 41.05 -3.85
CA GLY A 323 26.24 41.39 -5.20
C GLY A 323 26.58 42.81 -5.61
N GLU A 324 26.03 43.25 -6.70
CA GLU A 324 26.22 44.55 -7.30
C GLU A 324 24.88 45.31 -7.32
N ALA A 325 24.93 46.60 -6.98
CA ALA A 325 23.78 47.48 -7.08
C ALA A 325 24.18 48.79 -7.80
N GLY A 326 23.28 49.31 -8.62
CA GLY A 326 23.52 50.50 -9.42
C GLY A 326 22.27 51.13 -10.01
N ASN A 327 22.43 52.13 -10.86
CA ASN A 327 21.31 52.70 -11.60
C ASN A 327 20.84 51.81 -12.76
N THR A 328 21.80 51.31 -13.54
CA THR A 328 21.59 50.32 -14.61
C THR A 328 22.70 49.27 -14.52
N TYR A 329 22.64 48.20 -15.31
CA TYR A 329 23.65 47.12 -15.30
C TYR A 329 25.08 47.60 -15.68
N HIS A 330 25.27 48.85 -16.09
CA HIS A 330 26.56 49.39 -16.49
C HIS A 330 26.81 50.83 -15.97
N GLU A 331 25.90 51.40 -15.17
CA GLU A 331 26.04 52.76 -14.64
C GLU A 331 25.98 52.74 -13.10
N ASN A 332 26.99 53.34 -12.49
CA ASN A 332 27.11 53.48 -11.04
C ASN A 332 26.92 52.14 -10.30
N VAL A 333 27.55 51.08 -10.81
CA VAL A 333 27.46 49.75 -10.25
C VAL A 333 28.58 49.55 -9.25
N GLU A 334 28.21 49.28 -8.02
CA GLU A 334 29.15 49.05 -6.90
C GLU A 334 28.84 47.72 -6.18
N ASP A 335 29.89 47.12 -5.64
CA ASP A 335 29.78 45.92 -4.83
C ASP A 335 29.07 46.21 -3.50
N THR A 336 28.10 45.39 -3.17
CA THR A 336 27.34 45.48 -1.91
C THR A 336 27.30 44.15 -1.21
N TYR A 337 27.44 44.14 0.11
CA TYR A 337 27.26 42.95 0.90
C TYR A 337 26.57 43.23 2.24
N THR A 338 25.89 42.23 2.76
CA THR A 338 25.35 42.24 4.11
C THR A 338 25.56 40.88 4.72
N VAL A 339 26.07 40.81 5.95
CA VAL A 339 26.17 39.59 6.73
C VAL A 339 25.52 39.85 8.09
N GLY A 340 24.63 38.98 8.48
CA GLY A 340 23.88 39.14 9.73
C GLY A 340 23.43 37.82 10.32
N ALA A 341 23.18 37.88 11.62
CA ALA A 341 22.47 36.82 12.35
C ALA A 341 21.28 37.44 13.06
N GLN A 342 20.18 36.73 13.07
CA GLN A 342 18.91 37.18 13.64
C GLN A 342 18.41 36.17 14.65
N VAL A 343 18.02 36.62 15.85
CA VAL A 343 17.25 35.86 16.81
C VAL A 343 15.84 36.38 16.81
N GLU A 344 14.87 35.49 16.60
CA GLU A 344 13.45 35.83 16.65
C GLU A 344 12.79 35.08 17.82
N VAL A 345 12.05 35.80 18.66
CA VAL A 345 11.32 35.27 19.81
C VAL A 345 9.87 35.69 19.69
N PRO A 346 8.93 34.76 19.52
CA PRO A 346 7.50 35.09 19.46
C PRO A 346 7.01 35.46 20.86
N ILE A 347 6.68 36.73 21.08
CA ILE A 347 6.16 37.23 22.37
C ILE A 347 4.63 37.09 22.42
N PHE A 348 3.95 37.48 21.35
CA PHE A 348 2.51 37.41 21.25
C PHE A 348 2.10 37.21 19.79
N ASP A 349 1.32 36.18 19.51
CA ASP A 349 0.87 35.77 18.18
C ASP A 349 -0.68 35.67 18.03
N GLY A 350 -1.39 36.38 18.92
CA GLY A 350 -2.87 36.32 18.93
C GLY A 350 -3.43 34.94 19.37
N GLY A 351 -2.62 34.09 20.00
CA GLY A 351 -3.02 32.77 20.47
C GLY A 351 -2.86 31.63 19.44
N ALA A 352 -2.30 31.92 18.27
CA ALA A 352 -2.15 30.94 17.19
C ALA A 352 -1.28 29.73 17.57
N ILE A 353 -0.18 29.94 18.31
CA ILE A 353 0.69 28.86 18.81
C ILE A 353 -0.08 27.96 19.77
N ASN A 354 -0.89 28.53 20.70
CA ASN A 354 -1.68 27.76 21.63
C ASN A 354 -2.71 26.89 20.91
N ALA A 355 -3.44 27.47 19.93
CA ALA A 355 -4.40 26.73 19.12
C ALA A 355 -3.75 25.59 18.32
N ARG A 356 -2.53 25.79 17.78
CA ARG A 356 -1.76 24.72 17.12
C ARG A 356 -1.35 23.61 18.08
N ILE A 357 -0.94 23.94 19.31
CA ILE A 357 -0.61 22.96 20.34
C ILE A 357 -1.82 22.14 20.72
N ASP A 358 -2.98 22.76 20.95
CA ASP A 358 -4.22 22.08 21.31
C ASP A 358 -4.70 21.15 20.17
N SER A 359 -4.62 21.63 18.94
CA SER A 359 -4.91 20.81 17.76
C SER A 359 -3.97 19.60 17.64
N ALA A 360 -2.67 19.79 17.85
CA ALA A 360 -1.67 18.72 17.82
C ALA A 360 -1.87 17.72 18.98
N ALA A 361 -2.24 18.20 20.17
CA ALA A 361 -2.57 17.35 21.32
C ALA A 361 -3.80 16.48 21.03
N SER A 362 -4.85 17.08 20.50
CA SER A 362 -6.08 16.35 20.11
C SER A 362 -5.80 15.29 19.02
N ARG A 363 -4.95 15.59 18.03
CA ARG A 363 -4.52 14.59 17.03
C ARG A 363 -3.71 13.44 17.65
N LEU A 364 -2.89 13.72 18.66
CA LEU A 364 -2.18 12.68 19.40
C LEU A 364 -3.15 11.79 20.17
N ASP A 365 -4.17 12.36 20.82
CA ASP A 365 -5.17 11.58 21.55
C ASP A 365 -6.05 10.74 20.63
N GLN A 366 -6.43 11.25 19.46
CA GLN A 366 -7.07 10.45 18.41
C GLN A 366 -6.21 9.23 18.02
N GLN A 367 -4.89 9.43 17.85
CA GLN A 367 -4.01 8.33 17.49
C GLN A 367 -3.82 7.32 18.63
N ARG A 368 -3.87 7.74 19.88
CA ARG A 368 -3.87 6.84 21.04
C ARG A 368 -5.13 5.96 21.08
N ILE A 369 -6.27 6.53 20.70
CA ILE A 369 -7.54 5.79 20.60
C ILE A 369 -7.43 4.75 19.48
N ARG A 370 -6.96 5.14 18.29
CA ARG A 370 -6.75 4.22 17.15
C ARG A 370 -5.80 3.08 17.49
N TYR A 371 -4.69 3.37 18.17
CA TYR A 371 -3.75 2.33 18.61
C TYR A 371 -4.42 1.28 19.52
N ARG A 372 -5.24 1.73 20.48
CA ARG A 372 -6.00 0.81 21.36
C ARG A 372 -7.02 0.01 20.58
N ASP A 373 -7.73 0.65 19.68
CA ASP A 373 -8.71 0.00 18.79
C ASP A 373 -8.06 -1.07 17.92
N THR A 374 -6.95 -0.74 17.24
CA THR A 374 -6.16 -1.71 16.47
C THR A 374 -5.77 -2.94 17.29
N ARG A 375 -5.36 -2.74 18.55
CA ARG A 375 -5.02 -3.86 19.43
C ARG A 375 -6.23 -4.74 19.75
N THR A 376 -7.39 -4.13 20.00
CA THR A 376 -8.65 -4.85 20.25
C THR A 376 -9.10 -5.60 18.99
N GLN A 377 -8.97 -4.99 17.80
CA GLN A 377 -9.28 -5.61 16.53
C GLN A 377 -8.40 -6.84 16.27
N ILE A 378 -7.10 -6.76 16.55
CA ILE A 378 -6.18 -7.90 16.45
C ILE A 378 -6.63 -9.05 17.36
N GLU A 379 -7.00 -8.74 18.61
CA GLU A 379 -7.52 -9.75 19.53
C GLU A 379 -8.81 -10.41 19.00
N GLN A 380 -9.72 -9.62 18.47
CA GLN A 380 -10.95 -10.12 17.85
C GLN A 380 -10.64 -11.04 16.66
N ASP A 381 -9.77 -10.59 15.74
CA ASP A 381 -9.39 -11.35 14.54
C ASP A 381 -8.82 -12.73 14.91
N VAL A 382 -7.91 -12.78 15.88
CA VAL A 382 -7.31 -14.05 16.35
C VAL A 382 -8.35 -14.97 16.96
N ARG A 383 -9.21 -14.46 17.86
CA ARG A 383 -10.25 -15.24 18.51
C ARG A 383 -11.26 -15.81 17.51
N VAL A 384 -11.74 -14.96 16.59
CA VAL A 384 -12.70 -15.38 15.56
C VAL A 384 -12.08 -16.40 14.62
N SER A 385 -10.88 -16.11 14.07
CA SER A 385 -10.22 -17.01 13.12
C SER A 385 -9.93 -18.39 13.73
N ARG A 386 -9.51 -18.45 15.01
CA ARG A 386 -9.27 -19.70 15.69
C ARG A 386 -10.56 -20.49 15.90
N ARG A 387 -11.63 -19.85 16.34
CA ARG A 387 -12.92 -20.51 16.52
C ARG A 387 -13.49 -21.02 15.20
N THR A 388 -13.44 -20.20 14.17
CA THR A 388 -13.88 -20.56 12.82
C THR A 388 -13.11 -21.78 12.30
N LEU A 389 -11.79 -21.84 12.50
CA LEU A 389 -10.97 -22.97 12.09
C LEU A 389 -11.40 -24.27 12.80
N GLN A 390 -11.69 -24.21 14.11
CA GLN A 390 -12.17 -25.37 14.88
C GLN A 390 -13.51 -25.89 14.34
N THR A 391 -14.47 -24.98 14.11
CA THR A 391 -15.80 -25.37 13.58
C THR A 391 -15.69 -25.95 12.17
N LEU A 392 -14.86 -25.37 11.31
CA LEU A 392 -14.69 -25.87 9.94
C LEU A 392 -13.94 -27.22 9.90
N ALA A 393 -13.08 -27.50 10.87
CA ALA A 393 -12.49 -28.83 11.02
C ALA A 393 -13.55 -29.94 11.33
N GLU A 394 -14.58 -29.59 12.11
CA GLU A 394 -15.71 -30.48 12.35
C GLU A 394 -16.56 -30.67 11.10
N GLN A 395 -16.81 -29.59 10.35
CA GLN A 395 -17.53 -29.62 9.06
C GLN A 395 -16.83 -30.50 8.02
N VAL A 396 -15.49 -30.44 7.92
CA VAL A 396 -14.74 -31.34 7.01
C VAL A 396 -14.97 -32.82 7.38
N ARG A 397 -14.86 -33.19 8.66
CA ARG A 397 -15.09 -34.57 9.10
C ARG A 397 -16.51 -35.04 8.80
N ALA A 398 -17.50 -34.19 9.01
CA ALA A 398 -18.89 -34.47 8.67
C ALA A 398 -19.11 -34.63 7.16
N ALA A 399 -18.49 -33.77 6.35
CA ALA A 399 -18.58 -33.84 4.89
C ALA A 399 -17.88 -35.06 4.30
N GLU A 400 -16.75 -35.47 4.87
CA GLU A 400 -16.06 -36.72 4.51
C GLU A 400 -16.92 -37.95 4.82
N SER A 401 -17.51 -38.02 6.01
CA SER A 401 -18.44 -39.09 6.36
C SER A 401 -19.69 -39.11 5.46
N ALA A 402 -20.27 -37.97 5.18
CA ALA A 402 -21.40 -37.85 4.28
C ALA A 402 -21.06 -38.37 2.86
N PHE A 403 -19.88 -38.01 2.35
CA PHE A 403 -19.41 -38.48 1.05
C PHE A 403 -19.24 -40.02 1.02
N GLU A 404 -18.63 -40.61 2.06
CA GLU A 404 -18.46 -42.05 2.16
C GLU A 404 -19.80 -42.79 2.24
N LEU A 405 -20.77 -42.27 3.01
CA LEU A 405 -22.10 -42.87 3.16
C LEU A 405 -22.91 -42.76 1.85
N ALA A 406 -22.89 -41.60 1.22
CA ALA A 406 -23.59 -41.39 -0.07
C ALA A 406 -23.01 -42.26 -1.19
N ASN A 407 -21.69 -42.50 -1.19
CA ASN A 407 -21.09 -43.44 -2.15
C ASN A 407 -21.57 -44.89 -1.90
N ARG A 408 -21.61 -45.33 -0.64
CA ARG A 408 -22.12 -46.64 -0.28
C ARG A 408 -23.63 -46.80 -0.59
N GLU A 409 -24.43 -45.75 -0.35
CA GLU A 409 -25.85 -45.70 -0.69
C GLU A 409 -26.07 -45.96 -2.17
N LEU A 410 -25.29 -45.23 -3.02
CA LEU A 410 -25.39 -45.40 -4.48
C LEU A 410 -25.03 -46.82 -4.92
N ASP A 411 -23.98 -47.44 -4.33
CA ASP A 411 -23.58 -48.81 -4.65
C ASP A 411 -24.70 -49.81 -4.27
N LEU A 412 -25.26 -49.69 -3.05
CA LEU A 412 -26.38 -50.52 -2.63
C LEU A 412 -27.65 -50.32 -3.45
N SER A 413 -28.00 -49.11 -3.81
CA SER A 413 -29.18 -48.82 -4.64
C SER A 413 -29.01 -49.37 -6.05
N ARG A 414 -27.80 -49.39 -6.59
CA ARG A 414 -27.51 -50.01 -7.90
C ARG A 414 -27.64 -51.53 -7.85
N ASP A 415 -27.10 -52.18 -6.82
CA ASP A 415 -27.19 -53.61 -6.66
C ASP A 415 -28.66 -54.04 -6.57
N ARG A 416 -29.46 -53.40 -5.73
CA ARG A 416 -30.91 -53.65 -5.59
C ARG A 416 -31.66 -53.42 -6.89
N PHE A 417 -31.30 -52.36 -7.65
CA PHE A 417 -31.91 -52.13 -8.96
C PHE A 417 -31.53 -53.19 -10.00
N ALA A 418 -30.26 -53.63 -9.99
CA ALA A 418 -29.80 -54.72 -10.86
C ALA A 418 -30.50 -56.07 -10.59
N GLU A 419 -30.85 -56.33 -9.32
CA GLU A 419 -31.58 -57.48 -8.88
C GLU A 419 -33.12 -57.38 -9.05
N GLY A 420 -33.60 -56.21 -9.55
CA GLY A 420 -35.03 -55.97 -9.75
C GLY A 420 -35.83 -55.75 -8.45
N ILE A 421 -35.16 -55.45 -7.34
CA ILE A 421 -35.76 -55.25 -6.03
C ILE A 421 -36.22 -53.79 -5.79
N SER A 422 -35.60 -52.83 -6.50
CA SER A 422 -35.92 -51.38 -6.41
C SER A 422 -36.21 -50.78 -7.79
N ASP A 423 -36.79 -49.57 -7.79
CA ASP A 423 -37.03 -48.80 -9.02
C ASP A 423 -35.85 -47.84 -9.33
N ASN A 424 -35.88 -47.29 -10.53
CA ASN A 424 -34.86 -46.34 -11.03
C ASN A 424 -34.82 -45.03 -10.19
N VAL A 425 -35.89 -44.68 -9.45
CA VAL A 425 -35.96 -43.45 -8.63
C VAL A 425 -34.98 -43.53 -7.49
N GLU A 426 -34.85 -44.68 -6.83
CA GLU A 426 -33.89 -44.88 -5.74
C GLU A 426 -32.44 -44.66 -6.18
N VAL A 427 -32.06 -45.12 -7.36
CA VAL A 427 -30.73 -44.95 -7.94
C VAL A 427 -30.48 -43.44 -8.31
N ILE A 428 -31.48 -42.78 -8.87
CA ILE A 428 -31.40 -41.37 -9.25
C ILE A 428 -31.26 -40.50 -8.00
N ASP A 429 -31.98 -40.79 -6.93
CA ASP A 429 -31.91 -40.07 -5.64
C ASP A 429 -30.54 -40.27 -4.96
N ALA A 430 -30.07 -41.52 -4.88
CA ALA A 430 -28.74 -41.84 -4.37
C ALA A 430 -27.60 -41.15 -5.19
N GLN A 431 -27.78 -41.10 -6.53
CA GLN A 431 -26.85 -40.34 -7.39
C GLN A 431 -26.87 -38.83 -7.06
N ALA A 432 -28.05 -38.26 -6.80
CA ALA A 432 -28.16 -36.86 -6.42
C ALA A 432 -27.48 -36.58 -5.07
N ALA A 433 -27.73 -37.47 -4.09
CA ALA A 433 -27.10 -37.41 -2.76
C ALA A 433 -25.57 -37.47 -2.87
N LEU A 434 -25.02 -38.40 -3.67
CA LEU A 434 -23.57 -38.48 -3.90
C LEU A 434 -23.00 -37.22 -4.56
N ALA A 435 -23.65 -36.65 -5.56
CA ALA A 435 -23.21 -35.43 -6.22
C ALA A 435 -23.17 -34.25 -5.22
N ASP A 436 -24.21 -34.14 -4.38
CA ASP A 436 -24.28 -33.08 -3.34
C ASP A 436 -23.21 -33.30 -2.25
N ALA A 437 -23.02 -34.53 -1.79
CA ALA A 437 -22.00 -34.91 -0.80
C ALA A 437 -20.57 -34.61 -1.34
N ARG A 438 -20.29 -34.95 -2.62
CA ARG A 438 -19.00 -34.64 -3.30
C ARG A 438 -18.72 -33.16 -3.37
N ASN A 439 -19.69 -32.34 -3.77
CA ASN A 439 -19.57 -30.90 -3.81
C ASN A 439 -19.43 -30.32 -2.40
N GLY A 440 -20.18 -30.82 -1.43
CA GLY A 440 -20.07 -30.44 -0.02
C GLY A 440 -18.68 -30.71 0.56
N ARG A 441 -18.07 -31.86 0.21
CA ARG A 441 -16.69 -32.17 0.62
C ARG A 441 -15.66 -31.20 0.05
N VAL A 442 -15.76 -30.88 -1.26
CA VAL A 442 -14.87 -29.90 -1.91
C VAL A 442 -15.01 -28.54 -1.24
N ALA A 443 -16.23 -28.08 -0.99
CA ALA A 443 -16.50 -26.81 -0.33
C ALA A 443 -15.94 -26.79 1.10
N ALA A 444 -16.19 -27.83 1.91
CA ALA A 444 -15.69 -27.93 3.28
C ALA A 444 -14.15 -27.91 3.37
N LEU A 445 -13.46 -28.62 2.48
CA LEU A 445 -11.99 -28.62 2.40
C LEU A 445 -11.45 -27.23 2.00
N ALA A 446 -12.09 -26.56 1.04
CA ALA A 446 -11.71 -25.22 0.61
C ALA A 446 -11.92 -24.20 1.74
N ASP A 447 -13.06 -24.24 2.43
CA ASP A 447 -13.39 -23.31 3.52
C ASP A 447 -12.48 -23.53 4.73
N TYR A 448 -12.17 -24.76 5.07
CA TYR A 448 -11.19 -25.09 6.09
C TYR A 448 -9.79 -24.55 5.75
N THR A 449 -9.35 -24.73 4.51
CA THR A 449 -8.05 -24.22 4.05
C THR A 449 -8.00 -22.69 4.05
N ARG A 450 -9.09 -22.02 3.64
CA ARG A 450 -9.25 -20.57 3.77
C ARG A 450 -9.17 -20.12 5.22
N ALA A 451 -9.79 -20.84 6.16
CA ALA A 451 -9.72 -20.50 7.58
C ALA A 451 -8.29 -20.66 8.14
N ARG A 452 -7.50 -21.64 7.66
CA ARG A 452 -6.08 -21.74 8.00
C ARG A 452 -5.29 -20.52 7.52
N ILE A 453 -5.54 -20.06 6.30
CA ILE A 453 -4.92 -18.86 5.75
C ILE A 453 -5.33 -17.62 6.57
N ASN A 454 -6.61 -17.48 6.89
CA ASN A 454 -7.12 -16.36 7.69
C ASN A 454 -6.52 -16.33 9.11
N LEU A 455 -6.34 -17.52 9.74
CA LEU A 455 -5.63 -17.58 11.02
C LEU A 455 -4.16 -17.17 10.86
N ALA A 456 -3.47 -17.64 9.81
CA ALA A 456 -2.09 -17.24 9.54
C ALA A 456 -1.98 -15.71 9.31
N ALA A 457 -2.93 -15.12 8.61
CA ALA A 457 -3.02 -13.65 8.42
C ALA A 457 -3.31 -12.93 9.74
N ALA A 458 -4.24 -13.46 10.57
CA ALA A 458 -4.52 -12.89 11.89
C ALA A 458 -3.31 -12.94 12.82
N LEU A 459 -2.41 -13.91 12.62
CA LEU A 459 -1.13 -14.03 13.31
C LEU A 459 0.01 -13.21 12.67
N GLY A 460 -0.23 -12.49 11.54
CA GLY A 460 0.78 -11.73 10.80
C GLY A 460 1.82 -12.63 10.12
N ARG A 461 1.42 -13.79 9.63
CA ARG A 461 2.29 -14.81 9.00
C ARG A 461 1.76 -15.29 7.65
N ALA A 462 0.89 -14.52 6.98
CA ALA A 462 0.33 -14.89 5.67
C ALA A 462 1.42 -15.12 4.63
N GLY A 463 2.41 -14.25 4.58
CA GLY A 463 3.56 -14.37 3.68
C GLY A 463 4.44 -15.60 3.91
N ARG A 464 4.26 -16.33 5.02
CA ARG A 464 4.97 -17.58 5.35
C ARG A 464 4.08 -18.81 5.33
N PHE A 465 2.82 -18.66 4.95
CA PHE A 465 1.87 -19.75 4.93
C PHE A 465 2.27 -20.85 3.94
N ARG A 466 2.05 -22.11 4.33
CA ARG A 466 2.28 -23.31 3.50
C ARG A 466 1.09 -24.24 3.63
N LEU A 467 0.64 -24.82 2.51
CA LEU A 467 -0.38 -25.88 2.52
C LEU A 467 0.16 -27.12 3.23
N TYR A 468 1.42 -27.45 2.94
CA TYR A 468 2.13 -28.58 3.52
C TYR A 468 3.42 -28.07 4.17
N GLU A 469 3.68 -28.42 5.41
CA GLU A 469 5.05 -28.35 5.93
C GLU A 469 5.82 -29.50 5.31
N PRO A 470 7.05 -29.30 4.82
CA PRO A 470 7.90 -30.42 4.48
C PRO A 470 7.97 -31.33 5.71
N ALA A 471 7.82 -32.64 5.50
CA ALA A 471 8.10 -33.59 6.57
C ALA A 471 9.48 -33.23 7.12
N THR A 472 9.56 -32.89 8.40
CA THR A 472 10.85 -32.78 9.10
C THR A 472 11.60 -34.08 8.90
N PRO A 473 12.84 -34.02 8.35
CA PRO A 473 13.62 -35.22 8.17
C PRO A 473 13.91 -35.94 9.49
#